data_c740cdeef602c55be4c8a1c20046b7e1
#
_entry.id   c740cdeef602c55be4c8a1c20046b7e1
#
_cell.length_a   1.000
_cell.length_b   1.000
_cell.length_c   1.000
_cell.angle_alpha   90.00
_cell.angle_beta   90.00
_cell.angle_gamma   90.00
#
_symmetry.space_group_name_H-M   'P 1'
#
loop_
_entity.id
_entity.type
_entity.pdbx_description
1 polymer ?
#
loop_
_entity_poly.entity_id
_entity_poly.type
_entity_poly.pdbx_seq_one_letter_code
_entity_poly.pdbx_strand_id
1 'polypeptide(L)'
;MSAWSELKRAALLVMAFLPLAAFAYDINGIKLGGREIDVKKAMPSALCKALEWKSDAADRRCDDAKVAVGGVETRIAVFLKAGAVQAYDLRFDVKNLDKMKAHLRGNWGEPLAEATEVIARQGKPDRKVFKMRWEKGADRAVLVAQLEKKRGSLEVSRGNFPTEIYQIR
;
A
#
# COMPACT_ATOMS: atom_id res chain seq x y z
N MET A 1 19.16 13.40 70.11
CA MET A 1 17.77 13.61 69.59
C MET A 1 17.85 13.56 68.07
N SER A 2 17.31 12.52 67.54
CA SER A 2 17.49 12.07 66.15
C SER A 2 16.50 12.76 65.21
N ALA A 3 17.02 13.39 64.14
CA ALA A 3 16.22 13.83 63.02
C ALA A 3 16.38 12.79 61.89
N TRP A 4 15.36 11.99 61.69
CA TRP A 4 15.30 11.05 60.55
C TRP A 4 14.76 11.79 59.34
N SER A 5 15.65 11.98 58.39
CA SER A 5 15.30 12.51 57.06
C SER A 5 14.58 11.45 56.24
N GLU A 6 13.34 11.71 55.93
CA GLU A 6 12.55 10.94 55.01
C GLU A 6 13.11 11.06 53.58
N LEU A 7 13.75 10.00 53.08
CA LEU A 7 14.09 9.87 51.68
C LEU A 7 12.83 9.47 50.90
N LYS A 8 12.15 10.44 50.35
CA LYS A 8 11.06 10.20 49.36
C LYS A 8 11.69 9.66 48.08
N ARG A 9 11.55 8.36 47.88
CA ARG A 9 11.87 7.69 46.61
C ARG A 9 10.83 8.11 45.57
N ALA A 10 11.15 9.09 44.75
CA ALA A 10 10.43 9.39 43.53
C ALA A 10 10.78 8.32 42.51
N ALA A 11 9.93 7.31 42.38
CA ALA A 11 10.00 6.35 41.27
C ALA A 11 9.54 7.07 39.99
N LEU A 12 10.49 7.52 39.17
CA LEU A 12 10.23 7.98 37.79
C LEU A 12 9.79 6.77 36.96
N LEU A 13 8.49 6.63 36.75
CA LEU A 13 7.92 5.76 35.73
C LEU A 13 8.26 6.34 34.35
N VAL A 14 9.38 5.93 33.78
CA VAL A 14 9.67 6.16 32.36
C VAL A 14 8.74 5.24 31.56
N MET A 15 7.58 5.77 31.20
CA MET A 15 6.74 5.15 30.17
C MET A 15 7.50 5.22 28.85
N ALA A 16 8.17 4.11 28.49
CA ALA A 16 8.72 3.92 27.16
C ALA A 16 7.55 3.87 26.17
N PHE A 17 7.25 5.00 25.56
CA PHE A 17 6.42 5.06 24.33
C PHE A 17 7.20 4.34 23.23
N LEU A 18 7.03 3.02 23.14
CA LEU A 18 7.38 2.30 21.92
C LEU A 18 6.47 2.86 20.82
N PRO A 19 7.01 3.50 19.78
CA PRO A 19 6.20 3.87 18.63
C PRO A 19 5.66 2.55 18.07
N LEU A 20 4.36 2.33 18.21
CA LEU A 20 3.68 1.34 17.38
C LEU A 20 3.97 1.79 15.94
N ALA A 21 4.82 1.05 15.26
CA ALA A 21 5.03 1.21 13.83
C ALA A 21 3.67 0.93 13.16
N ALA A 22 2.88 1.98 13.01
CA ALA A 22 1.62 1.90 12.30
C ALA A 22 2.00 1.62 10.85
N PHE A 23 1.85 0.35 10.44
CA PHE A 23 2.03 -0.04 9.04
C PHE A 23 1.03 0.76 8.21
N ALA A 24 1.57 1.61 7.34
CA ALA A 24 0.76 2.34 6.42
C ALA A 24 0.25 1.35 5.36
N TYR A 25 -1.05 1.44 5.05
CA TYR A 25 -1.64 0.81 3.86
C TYR A 25 -1.61 -0.71 3.84
N ASP A 26 -2.18 -1.36 4.87
CA ASP A 26 -2.43 -2.80 4.88
C ASP A 26 -3.63 -3.16 3.96
N ILE A 27 -3.48 -4.24 3.18
CA ILE A 27 -4.57 -4.86 2.42
C ILE A 27 -4.57 -6.36 2.73
N ASN A 28 -5.60 -6.84 3.41
CA ASN A 28 -5.75 -8.26 3.77
C ASN A 28 -4.54 -8.86 4.51
N GLY A 29 -3.82 -8.05 5.32
CA GLY A 29 -2.58 -8.48 6.00
C GLY A 29 -1.31 -8.33 5.16
N ILE A 30 -1.42 -7.90 3.90
CA ILE A 30 -0.27 -7.56 3.06
C ILE A 30 0.10 -6.11 3.33
N LYS A 31 1.31 -5.88 3.85
CA LYS A 31 1.80 -4.56 4.22
C LYS A 31 3.24 -4.34 3.74
N LEU A 32 3.61 -3.09 3.50
CA LEU A 32 4.99 -2.74 3.14
C LEU A 32 5.95 -3.17 4.26
N GLY A 33 7.08 -3.80 3.88
CA GLY A 33 8.03 -4.41 4.80
C GLY A 33 7.59 -5.78 5.36
N GLY A 34 6.37 -6.25 5.06
CA GLY A 34 5.89 -7.59 5.42
C GLY A 34 6.70 -8.68 4.70
N ARG A 35 6.66 -9.90 5.22
CA ARG A 35 7.45 -11.03 4.69
C ARG A 35 6.69 -11.80 3.61
N GLU A 36 7.39 -12.49 2.74
CA GLU A 36 6.78 -13.37 1.72
C GLU A 36 5.83 -14.41 2.33
N ILE A 37 6.13 -14.93 3.52
CA ILE A 37 5.25 -15.89 4.19
C ILE A 37 3.90 -15.28 4.57
N ASP A 38 3.87 -14.00 4.91
CA ASP A 38 2.64 -13.28 5.25
C ASP A 38 1.81 -13.02 3.98
N VAL A 39 2.48 -12.76 2.85
CA VAL A 39 1.84 -12.67 1.52
C VAL A 39 1.19 -14.00 1.13
N LYS A 40 1.89 -15.13 1.29
CA LYS A 40 1.36 -16.47 1.00
C LYS A 40 0.19 -16.87 1.91
N LYS A 41 0.17 -16.39 3.16
CA LYS A 41 -0.98 -16.61 4.06
C LYS A 41 -2.19 -15.80 3.62
N ALA A 42 -2.00 -14.54 3.21
CA ALA A 42 -3.06 -13.66 2.75
C ALA A 42 -3.61 -14.08 1.37
N MET A 43 -2.75 -14.68 0.53
CA MET A 43 -3.05 -15.12 -0.82
C MET A 43 -2.51 -16.55 -1.05
N PRO A 44 -3.22 -17.60 -0.59
CA PRO A 44 -2.74 -18.98 -0.72
C PRO A 44 -2.58 -19.46 -2.17
N SER A 45 -3.33 -18.86 -3.12
CA SER A 45 -3.26 -19.14 -4.56
C SER A 45 -2.19 -18.36 -5.31
N ALA A 46 -1.48 -17.42 -4.64
CA ALA A 46 -0.49 -16.60 -5.28
C ALA A 46 0.71 -17.40 -5.80
N LEU A 47 1.07 -17.12 -7.05
CA LEU A 47 2.27 -17.66 -7.68
C LEU A 47 3.43 -16.68 -7.47
N CYS A 48 4.40 -17.07 -6.64
CA CYS A 48 5.59 -16.29 -6.36
C CYS A 48 6.78 -16.81 -7.19
N LYS A 49 7.39 -15.94 -7.98
CA LYS A 49 8.55 -16.26 -8.83
C LYS A 49 9.61 -15.16 -8.77
N ALA A 50 10.84 -15.46 -9.19
CA ALA A 50 11.84 -14.44 -9.42
C ALA A 50 11.35 -13.45 -10.49
N LEU A 51 11.79 -12.19 -10.40
CA LEU A 51 11.53 -11.20 -11.45
C LEU A 51 12.19 -11.67 -12.76
N GLU A 52 11.51 -11.43 -13.90
CA GLU A 52 12.03 -11.78 -15.22
C GLU A 52 13.09 -10.77 -15.72
N TRP A 53 13.19 -9.62 -15.05
CA TRP A 53 14.18 -8.58 -15.34
C TRP A 53 14.96 -8.22 -14.08
N LYS A 54 16.16 -7.66 -14.26
CA LYS A 54 16.97 -7.16 -13.12
C LYS A 54 16.46 -5.79 -12.69
N SER A 55 16.22 -5.63 -11.40
CA SER A 55 15.83 -4.36 -10.79
C SER A 55 16.42 -4.25 -9.39
N ASP A 56 16.79 -3.04 -8.99
CA ASP A 56 17.20 -2.77 -7.61
C ASP A 56 16.00 -2.65 -6.66
N ALA A 57 14.80 -2.40 -7.20
CA ALA A 57 13.59 -2.22 -6.40
C ALA A 57 12.97 -3.53 -5.93
N ALA A 58 13.12 -4.63 -6.70
CA ALA A 58 12.59 -5.93 -6.35
C ALA A 58 13.39 -7.07 -6.98
N ASP A 59 13.31 -8.27 -6.41
CA ASP A 59 13.91 -9.50 -6.92
C ASP A 59 12.87 -10.61 -7.15
N ARG A 60 11.69 -10.48 -6.53
CA ARG A 60 10.60 -11.45 -6.63
C ARG A 60 9.27 -10.75 -6.80
N ARG A 61 8.31 -11.48 -7.39
CA ARG A 61 6.94 -11.06 -7.57
C ARG A 61 5.97 -12.22 -7.26
N CYS A 62 4.90 -11.90 -6.54
CA CYS A 62 3.79 -12.81 -6.27
C CYS A 62 2.54 -12.27 -6.95
N ASP A 63 1.91 -13.08 -7.80
CA ASP A 63 0.70 -12.70 -8.52
C ASP A 63 -0.49 -13.55 -8.08
N ASP A 64 -1.64 -12.93 -7.84
CA ASP A 64 -2.91 -13.60 -7.68
C ASP A 64 -3.97 -12.94 -8.56
N ALA A 65 -4.66 -13.76 -9.34
CA ALA A 65 -5.65 -13.27 -10.30
C ALA A 65 -7.02 -12.99 -9.68
N LYS A 66 -7.27 -13.42 -8.43
CA LYS A 66 -8.60 -13.37 -7.84
C LYS A 66 -8.56 -13.22 -6.32
N VAL A 67 -8.40 -12.00 -5.86
CA VAL A 67 -8.40 -11.64 -4.42
C VAL A 67 -9.55 -10.71 -4.13
N ALA A 68 -10.33 -10.97 -3.07
CA ALA A 68 -11.36 -10.06 -2.61
C ALA A 68 -10.76 -9.01 -1.66
N VAL A 69 -10.91 -7.73 -1.99
CA VAL A 69 -10.50 -6.59 -1.15
C VAL A 69 -11.73 -5.72 -0.90
N GLY A 70 -12.13 -5.60 0.37
CA GLY A 70 -13.36 -4.88 0.72
C GLY A 70 -14.61 -5.40 -0.01
N GLY A 71 -14.65 -6.71 -0.35
CA GLY A 71 -15.70 -7.33 -1.14
C GLY A 71 -15.68 -6.96 -2.63
N VAL A 72 -14.58 -6.39 -3.13
CA VAL A 72 -14.32 -6.14 -4.55
C VAL A 72 -13.34 -7.19 -5.04
N GLU A 73 -13.69 -7.89 -6.13
CA GLU A 73 -12.77 -8.81 -6.79
C GLU A 73 -11.64 -8.03 -7.46
N THR A 74 -10.40 -8.39 -7.16
CA THR A 74 -9.20 -7.72 -7.65
C THR A 74 -8.18 -8.72 -8.16
N ARG A 75 -7.26 -8.25 -9.01
CA ARG A 75 -5.98 -8.92 -9.29
C ARG A 75 -4.90 -8.17 -8.53
N ILE A 76 -3.98 -8.91 -7.92
CA ILE A 76 -2.90 -8.30 -7.14
C ILE A 76 -1.54 -8.81 -7.62
N ALA A 77 -0.58 -7.92 -7.67
CA ALA A 77 0.83 -8.22 -7.82
C ALA A 77 1.60 -7.64 -6.65
N VAL A 78 2.36 -8.46 -5.93
CA VAL A 78 3.19 -8.05 -4.79
C VAL A 78 4.65 -8.17 -5.18
N PHE A 79 5.42 -7.11 -4.98
CA PHE A 79 6.84 -7.05 -5.29
C PHE A 79 7.66 -7.12 -4.00
N LEU A 80 8.65 -8.02 -3.98
CA LEU A 80 9.50 -8.25 -2.82
C LEU A 80 10.97 -7.97 -3.18
N LYS A 81 11.73 -7.50 -2.20
CA LYS A 81 13.18 -7.40 -2.22
C LYS A 81 13.73 -8.07 -0.98
N ALA A 82 14.64 -9.03 -1.15
CA ALA A 82 15.21 -9.81 -0.05
C ALA A 82 14.13 -10.37 0.91
N GLY A 83 13.01 -10.85 0.35
CA GLY A 83 11.88 -11.42 1.10
C GLY A 83 10.95 -10.43 1.79
N ALA A 84 11.17 -9.11 1.66
CA ALA A 84 10.33 -8.05 2.23
C ALA A 84 9.51 -7.35 1.14
N VAL A 85 8.22 -7.11 1.39
CA VAL A 85 7.31 -6.41 0.49
C VAL A 85 7.75 -4.95 0.31
N GLN A 86 7.99 -4.55 -0.95
CA GLN A 86 8.35 -3.18 -1.33
C GLN A 86 7.19 -2.42 -1.95
N ALA A 87 6.32 -3.14 -2.65
CA ALA A 87 5.14 -2.57 -3.27
C ALA A 87 4.10 -3.66 -3.57
N TYR A 88 2.87 -3.23 -3.80
CA TYR A 88 1.86 -4.06 -4.43
C TYR A 88 0.92 -3.22 -5.29
N ASP A 89 0.43 -3.83 -6.37
CA ASP A 89 -0.46 -3.24 -7.35
C ASP A 89 -1.75 -4.07 -7.43
N LEU A 90 -2.89 -3.42 -7.22
CA LEU A 90 -4.20 -4.03 -7.39
C LEU A 90 -4.86 -3.49 -8.65
N ARG A 91 -5.62 -4.36 -9.33
CA ARG A 91 -6.46 -3.99 -10.47
C ARG A 91 -7.88 -4.46 -10.26
N PHE A 92 -8.84 -3.60 -10.54
CA PHE A 92 -10.27 -3.86 -10.35
C PHE A 92 -11.11 -3.20 -11.44
N ASP A 93 -12.39 -3.61 -11.55
CA ASP A 93 -13.36 -2.98 -12.46
C ASP A 93 -13.87 -1.67 -11.83
N VAL A 94 -13.88 -0.59 -12.60
CA VAL A 94 -14.33 0.75 -12.19
C VAL A 94 -15.77 0.78 -11.69
N LYS A 95 -16.64 -0.17 -12.09
CA LYS A 95 -17.98 -0.29 -11.50
C LYS A 95 -17.97 -0.45 -9.97
N ASN A 96 -16.85 -0.90 -9.40
CA ASN A 96 -16.62 -1.05 -7.97
C ASN A 96 -15.85 0.13 -7.35
N LEU A 97 -15.64 1.23 -8.07
CA LEU A 97 -14.82 2.36 -7.62
C LEU A 97 -15.31 2.91 -6.28
N ASP A 98 -16.60 3.17 -6.12
CA ASP A 98 -17.14 3.75 -4.89
C ASP A 98 -16.98 2.79 -3.70
N LYS A 99 -17.15 1.49 -3.93
CA LYS A 99 -16.93 0.47 -2.91
C LYS A 99 -15.46 0.40 -2.48
N MET A 100 -14.55 0.47 -3.45
CA MET A 100 -13.10 0.53 -3.18
C MET A 100 -12.73 1.80 -2.42
N LYS A 101 -13.22 2.97 -2.84
CA LYS A 101 -13.01 4.26 -2.15
C LYS A 101 -13.47 4.18 -0.69
N ALA A 102 -14.67 3.67 -0.44
CA ALA A 102 -15.21 3.55 0.91
C ALA A 102 -14.34 2.61 1.78
N HIS A 103 -13.90 1.48 1.22
CA HIS A 103 -13.02 0.53 1.92
C HIS A 103 -11.68 1.16 2.28
N LEU A 104 -11.04 1.86 1.34
CA LEU A 104 -9.74 2.50 1.57
C LEU A 104 -9.83 3.65 2.58
N ARG A 105 -10.87 4.49 2.50
CA ARG A 105 -11.10 5.54 3.51
C ARG A 105 -11.36 4.96 4.90
N GLY A 106 -12.14 3.89 4.98
CA GLY A 106 -12.43 3.22 6.26
C GLY A 106 -11.17 2.68 6.94
N ASN A 107 -10.19 2.19 6.16
CA ASN A 107 -8.97 1.58 6.70
C ASN A 107 -7.80 2.56 6.83
N TRP A 108 -7.67 3.53 5.92
CA TRP A 108 -6.50 4.41 5.83
C TRP A 108 -6.80 5.87 6.15
N GLY A 109 -8.07 6.20 6.35
CA GLY A 109 -8.53 7.58 6.57
C GLY A 109 -8.66 8.37 5.26
N GLU A 110 -8.88 9.69 5.41
CA GLU A 110 -9.04 10.57 4.26
C GLU A 110 -7.77 10.67 3.42
N PRO A 111 -7.89 10.72 2.07
CA PRO A 111 -6.74 10.90 1.19
C PRO A 111 -6.15 12.30 1.33
N LEU A 112 -4.85 12.42 1.10
CA LEU A 112 -4.15 13.71 1.00
C LEU A 112 -4.64 14.54 -0.19
N ALA A 113 -5.03 13.87 -1.29
CA ALA A 113 -5.57 14.52 -2.48
C ALA A 113 -6.56 13.59 -3.17
N GLU A 114 -7.63 14.20 -3.71
CA GLU A 114 -8.63 13.55 -4.56
C GLU A 114 -8.99 14.50 -5.69
N ALA A 115 -8.96 14.01 -6.94
CA ALA A 115 -9.30 14.80 -8.12
C ALA A 115 -9.82 13.94 -9.26
N THR A 116 -10.66 14.53 -10.11
CA THR A 116 -10.97 14.00 -11.42
C THR A 116 -10.35 14.92 -12.48
N GLU A 117 -9.43 14.38 -13.26
CA GLU A 117 -8.78 15.09 -14.35
C GLU A 117 -9.47 14.74 -15.67
N VAL A 118 -9.67 15.77 -16.50
CA VAL A 118 -10.13 15.62 -17.89
C VAL A 118 -8.94 15.82 -18.82
N ILE A 119 -8.54 14.77 -19.51
CA ILE A 119 -7.41 14.79 -20.44
C ILE A 119 -7.99 14.90 -21.85
N ALA A 120 -7.86 16.10 -22.45
CA ALA A 120 -8.24 16.34 -23.84
C ALA A 120 -7.40 15.49 -24.80
N ARG A 121 -8.04 14.94 -25.83
CA ARG A 121 -7.37 14.09 -26.86
C ARG A 121 -7.79 14.53 -28.24
N GLN A 122 -6.81 14.87 -29.06
CA GLN A 122 -7.07 15.27 -30.44
C GLN A 122 -7.75 14.14 -31.22
N GLY A 123 -8.92 14.42 -31.82
CA GLY A 123 -9.68 13.47 -32.63
C GLY A 123 -10.31 12.29 -31.86
N LYS A 124 -10.35 12.31 -30.54
CA LYS A 124 -10.95 11.27 -29.70
C LYS A 124 -11.70 11.92 -28.53
N PRO A 125 -12.71 11.24 -27.95
CA PRO A 125 -13.35 11.72 -26.71
C PRO A 125 -12.34 11.93 -25.60
N ASP A 126 -12.55 12.97 -24.79
CA ASP A 126 -11.75 13.27 -23.63
C ASP A 126 -11.68 12.07 -22.66
N ARG A 127 -10.56 11.93 -22.00
CA ARG A 127 -10.39 10.89 -20.98
C ARG A 127 -10.62 11.47 -19.60
N LYS A 128 -11.53 10.88 -18.83
CA LYS A 128 -11.72 11.19 -17.41
C LYS A 128 -10.93 10.21 -16.56
N VAL A 129 -10.04 10.74 -15.72
CA VAL A 129 -9.20 9.96 -14.82
C VAL A 129 -9.44 10.44 -13.39
N PHE A 130 -10.03 9.58 -12.58
CA PHE A 130 -10.17 9.82 -11.15
C PHE A 130 -8.91 9.37 -10.44
N LYS A 131 -8.43 10.17 -9.45
CA LYS A 131 -7.23 9.88 -8.66
C LYS A 131 -7.47 10.14 -7.18
N MET A 132 -6.93 9.29 -6.32
CA MET A 132 -6.79 9.53 -4.87
C MET A 132 -5.36 9.19 -4.47
N ARG A 133 -4.82 9.95 -3.51
CA ARG A 133 -3.45 9.76 -3.02
C ARG A 133 -3.40 9.84 -1.51
N TRP A 134 -2.68 8.90 -0.91
CA TRP A 134 -2.29 8.89 0.49
C TRP A 134 -0.77 8.83 0.59
N GLU A 135 -0.21 9.48 1.61
CA GLU A 135 1.22 9.48 1.90
C GLU A 135 1.43 9.39 3.41
N LYS A 136 2.37 8.56 3.84
CA LYS A 136 2.79 8.44 5.23
C LYS A 136 4.28 8.10 5.31
N GLY A 137 5.11 9.10 5.64
CA GLY A 137 6.56 8.95 5.58
C GLY A 137 7.04 8.64 4.17
N ALA A 138 7.75 7.53 4.00
CA ALA A 138 8.21 7.05 2.70
C ALA A 138 7.17 6.19 1.95
N ASP A 139 6.07 5.84 2.60
CA ASP A 139 5.03 4.97 2.03
C ASP A 139 3.96 5.81 1.32
N ARG A 140 3.57 5.38 0.13
CA ARG A 140 2.59 6.06 -0.72
C ARG A 140 1.58 5.07 -1.27
N ALA A 141 0.32 5.50 -1.35
CA ALA A 141 -0.75 4.78 -2.01
C ALA A 141 -1.44 5.70 -3.03
N VAL A 142 -1.63 5.23 -4.25
CA VAL A 142 -2.26 5.97 -5.34
C VAL A 142 -3.33 5.09 -6.00
N LEU A 143 -4.58 5.52 -5.90
CA LEU A 143 -5.68 4.93 -6.65
C LEU A 143 -5.91 5.75 -7.91
N VAL A 144 -5.99 5.07 -9.05
CA VAL A 144 -6.29 5.67 -10.35
C VAL A 144 -7.44 4.90 -11.02
N ALA A 145 -8.47 5.59 -11.45
CA ALA A 145 -9.57 5.00 -12.20
C ALA A 145 -9.74 5.68 -13.56
N GLN A 146 -9.56 4.91 -14.65
CA GLN A 146 -9.81 5.33 -16.02
C GLN A 146 -11.25 4.97 -16.36
N LEU A 147 -12.17 5.96 -16.24
CA LEU A 147 -13.61 5.72 -16.27
C LEU A 147 -14.08 5.11 -17.60
N GLU A 148 -13.57 5.58 -18.74
CA GLU A 148 -13.95 5.06 -20.06
C GLU A 148 -13.40 3.66 -20.33
N LYS A 149 -12.27 3.29 -19.73
CA LYS A 149 -11.64 1.98 -19.91
C LYS A 149 -12.11 0.94 -18.91
N LYS A 150 -13.01 1.31 -18.00
CA LYS A 150 -13.51 0.44 -16.92
C LYS A 150 -12.39 -0.17 -16.06
N ARG A 151 -11.24 0.51 -15.95
CA ARG A 151 -10.05 0.03 -15.23
C ARG A 151 -9.75 0.93 -14.03
N GLY A 152 -9.75 0.33 -12.84
CA GLY A 152 -9.18 0.89 -11.63
C GLY A 152 -7.90 0.18 -11.26
N SER A 153 -6.93 0.93 -10.72
CA SER A 153 -5.71 0.41 -10.11
C SER A 153 -5.43 1.12 -8.80
N LEU A 154 -4.85 0.39 -7.87
CA LEU A 154 -4.31 0.92 -6.62
C LEU A 154 -2.87 0.44 -6.51
N GLU A 155 -1.94 1.37 -6.53
CA GLU A 155 -0.53 1.11 -6.29
C GLU A 155 -0.17 1.56 -4.88
N VAL A 156 0.46 0.67 -4.13
CA VAL A 156 1.04 0.97 -2.82
C VAL A 156 2.52 0.66 -2.86
N SER A 157 3.36 1.63 -2.51
CA SER A 157 4.80 1.51 -2.69
C SER A 157 5.58 2.30 -1.64
N ARG A 158 6.84 1.91 -1.42
CA ARG A 158 7.79 2.56 -0.55
C ARG A 158 8.86 3.30 -1.36
N GLY A 159 9.17 4.53 -0.94
CA GLY A 159 10.26 5.32 -1.53
C GLY A 159 10.11 5.52 -3.04
N ASN A 160 11.19 5.27 -3.76
CA ASN A 160 11.27 5.46 -5.22
C ASN A 160 10.87 4.23 -6.04
N PHE A 161 10.24 3.23 -5.42
CA PHE A 161 9.87 1.97 -6.07
C PHE A 161 9.26 2.16 -7.48
N PRO A 162 8.25 3.04 -7.70
CA PRO A 162 7.62 3.19 -9.01
C PRO A 162 8.57 3.64 -10.12
N THR A 163 9.63 4.36 -9.74
CA THR A 163 10.64 4.85 -10.68
C THR A 163 11.71 3.79 -10.95
N GLU A 164 12.05 3.00 -9.94
CA GLU A 164 13.19 2.07 -9.97
C GLU A 164 12.81 0.69 -10.53
N ILE A 165 11.56 0.26 -10.38
CA ILE A 165 11.14 -1.10 -10.75
C ILE A 165 11.34 -1.42 -12.24
N TYR A 166 11.23 -0.43 -13.12
CA TYR A 166 11.40 -0.57 -14.56
C TYR A 166 12.74 -0.03 -15.10
N GLN A 167 13.64 0.41 -14.23
CA GLN A 167 15.02 0.73 -14.63
C GLN A 167 15.78 -0.57 -14.82
N ILE A 168 15.92 -0.98 -16.07
CA ILE A 168 16.71 -2.16 -16.47
C ILE A 168 18.18 -1.77 -16.45
N ARG A 169 18.99 -2.50 -15.68
CA ARG A 169 20.45 -2.38 -15.63
C ARG A 169 21.14 -3.51 -16.37
#